data_53ab34a6ffe31178452ec906ef05d7e1
#
_entry.id   53ab34a6ffe31178452ec906ef05d7e1
#
_cell.length_a   1.000
_cell.length_b   1.000
_cell.length_c   1.000
_cell.angle_alpha   90.00
_cell.angle_beta   90.00
_cell.angle_gamma   90.00
#
_symmetry.space_group_name_H-M   'P 1'
#
loop_
_entity.id
_entity.type
_entity.pdbx_description
1 polymer ?
#
loop_
_entity_poly.entity_id
_entity_poly.type
_entity_poly.pdbx_seq_one_letter_code
_entity_poly.pdbx_strand_id
1 'polypeptide(L)'
;MSHTLDRRDFLIQASVWSSTLGLAACGGGGSSTPVVTPVPEPVVPDVPFVPSEINILVPAYSYKAKVWEKLADTTTPLVVIANASNGPGSRWDAQYQEWIDRVRDAGHRVKGYVYTGYGKRNSALVLADIEAWNTLYGINDFFLDEASVAASDLAYYRSILNQAVAVDDSRRFMLNPGTPPDKGYFTLLSDIEILVYEKPWYNYTSNSLPTWLNTFASQCWIMALVASEADMQTAAKITRARNFAGFFATDTEFSVNLPSYWASEAATAASLNSALTV
;
A
#
# COMPACT_ATOMS: atom_id res chain seq x y z
N MET A 1 -18.21 -17.67 24.88
CA MET A 1 -16.74 -17.80 24.99
C MET A 1 -16.16 -17.19 23.73
N SER A 2 -15.67 -15.96 23.85
CA SER A 2 -15.16 -15.17 22.74
C SER A 2 -13.67 -15.50 22.59
N HIS A 3 -13.29 -16.18 21.51
CA HIS A 3 -11.88 -16.31 21.14
C HIS A 3 -11.45 -14.96 20.49
N THR A 4 -10.83 -14.11 21.29
CA THR A 4 -9.98 -13.03 20.77
C THR A 4 -8.75 -13.66 20.15
N LEU A 5 -8.67 -13.68 18.81
CA LEU A 5 -7.43 -13.99 18.09
C LEU A 5 -6.39 -12.96 18.49
N ASP A 6 -5.29 -13.42 19.09
CA ASP A 6 -4.18 -12.60 19.51
C ASP A 6 -3.45 -12.09 18.25
N ARG A 7 -3.41 -10.75 18.09
CA ARG A 7 -2.80 -10.06 16.93
C ARG A 7 -1.28 -10.28 16.82
N ARG A 8 -0.66 -10.96 17.78
CA ARG A 8 0.76 -11.29 17.78
C ARG A 8 1.14 -12.37 16.78
N ASP A 9 0.20 -13.24 16.39
CA ASP A 9 0.47 -14.32 15.44
C ASP A 9 0.55 -13.85 14.00
N PHE A 10 0.10 -12.61 13.69
CA PHE A 10 0.05 -12.09 12.33
C PHE A 10 1.41 -11.59 11.80
N LEU A 11 2.33 -11.19 12.69
CA LEU A 11 3.63 -10.64 12.28
C LEU A 11 4.75 -11.69 12.15
N ILE A 12 4.53 -12.96 12.56
CA ILE A 12 5.59 -13.99 12.62
C ILE A 12 5.61 -14.91 11.38
N GLN A 13 4.58 -14.92 10.55
CA GLN A 13 4.53 -15.83 9.40
C GLN A 13 5.15 -15.31 8.08
N ALA A 14 5.69 -14.10 8.05
CA ALA A 14 6.29 -13.53 6.84
C ALA A 14 7.75 -13.94 6.59
N SER A 15 8.33 -14.84 7.37
CA SER A 15 9.73 -15.23 7.21
C SER A 15 9.92 -16.74 7.33
N VAL A 16 9.72 -17.50 6.27
CA VAL A 16 10.52 -18.70 5.87
C VAL A 16 10.04 -19.22 4.50
N TRP A 17 10.68 -18.81 3.42
CA TRP A 17 10.76 -19.62 2.21
C TRP A 17 12.22 -19.69 1.78
N SER A 18 12.89 -20.75 2.21
CA SER A 18 14.21 -21.15 1.71
C SER A 18 14.03 -21.87 0.39
N SER A 19 14.68 -21.34 -0.63
CA SER A 19 14.77 -21.94 -1.97
C SER A 19 15.73 -23.14 -1.91
N THR A 20 15.25 -24.35 -2.16
CA THR A 20 16.09 -25.50 -2.53
C THR A 20 16.07 -25.67 -4.04
N LEU A 21 17.20 -25.34 -4.68
CA LEU A 21 17.50 -25.68 -6.06
C LEU A 21 17.79 -27.19 -6.16
N GLY A 22 16.94 -27.91 -6.86
CA GLY A 22 17.20 -29.27 -7.28
C GLY A 22 17.66 -29.30 -8.74
N LEU A 23 18.94 -29.61 -8.96
CA LEU A 23 19.49 -29.95 -10.26
C LEU A 23 19.09 -31.39 -10.62
N ALA A 24 18.44 -31.58 -11.76
CA ALA A 24 18.39 -32.88 -12.44
C ALA A 24 18.70 -32.69 -13.93
N ALA A 25 19.71 -33.42 -14.37
CA ALA A 25 20.25 -33.37 -15.72
C ALA A 25 19.69 -34.50 -16.61
N CYS A 26 19.79 -34.27 -17.92
CA CYS A 26 19.85 -35.22 -19.03
C CYS A 26 18.57 -35.76 -19.67
N GLY A 27 18.50 -35.51 -21.00
CA GLY A 27 17.71 -36.28 -21.95
C GLY A 27 17.45 -35.52 -23.25
N GLY A 28 18.25 -35.72 -24.31
CA GLY A 28 18.16 -35.02 -25.58
C GLY A 28 16.91 -35.39 -26.40
N GLY A 29 16.48 -34.42 -27.19
CA GLY A 29 15.43 -34.55 -28.19
C GLY A 29 15.27 -33.22 -28.92
N GLY A 30 15.78 -33.13 -30.15
CA GLY A 30 15.68 -31.92 -30.97
C GLY A 30 14.24 -31.57 -31.26
N SER A 31 13.84 -30.39 -30.83
CA SER A 31 12.63 -29.75 -31.26
C SER A 31 12.94 -28.28 -31.58
N SER A 32 12.65 -27.87 -32.80
CA SER A 32 12.80 -26.50 -33.26
C SER A 32 11.89 -25.59 -32.43
N THR A 33 12.51 -24.86 -31.50
CA THR A 33 11.81 -23.78 -30.75
C THR A 33 11.43 -22.67 -31.73
N PRO A 34 10.18 -22.22 -31.74
CA PRO A 34 9.80 -21.01 -32.46
C PRO A 34 10.57 -19.83 -31.88
N VAL A 35 11.24 -19.07 -32.78
CA VAL A 35 11.87 -17.80 -32.42
C VAL A 35 10.76 -16.85 -32.01
N VAL A 36 10.61 -16.65 -30.70
CA VAL A 36 9.73 -15.60 -30.15
C VAL A 36 10.48 -14.28 -30.37
N THR A 37 10.07 -13.52 -31.37
CA THR A 37 10.49 -12.13 -31.53
C THR A 37 10.14 -11.36 -30.26
N PRO A 38 11.09 -10.70 -29.58
CA PRO A 38 10.75 -9.88 -28.41
C PRO A 38 9.76 -8.80 -28.83
N VAL A 39 8.64 -8.74 -28.13
CA VAL A 39 7.69 -7.62 -28.25
C VAL A 39 8.47 -6.36 -27.86
N PRO A 40 8.51 -5.32 -28.71
CA PRO A 40 9.21 -4.09 -28.38
C PRO A 40 8.65 -3.53 -27.05
N GLU A 41 9.55 -3.19 -26.11
CA GLU A 41 9.15 -2.50 -24.89
C GLU A 41 8.37 -1.24 -25.29
N PRO A 42 7.22 -0.96 -24.62
CA PRO A 42 6.49 0.26 -24.89
C PRO A 42 7.40 1.45 -24.64
N VAL A 43 7.59 2.28 -25.67
CA VAL A 43 8.30 3.54 -25.55
C VAL A 43 7.48 4.40 -24.61
N VAL A 44 7.94 4.55 -23.36
CA VAL A 44 7.36 5.48 -22.39
C VAL A 44 7.66 6.88 -22.93
N PRO A 45 6.65 7.73 -23.22
CA PRO A 45 6.91 9.09 -23.61
C PRO A 45 7.68 9.78 -22.48
N ASP A 46 8.66 10.60 -22.86
CA ASP A 46 9.44 11.45 -21.95
C ASP A 46 8.50 12.53 -21.39
N VAL A 47 7.65 12.16 -20.43
CA VAL A 47 6.75 13.09 -19.76
C VAL A 47 7.63 13.95 -18.86
N PRO A 48 7.60 15.30 -19.00
CA PRO A 48 8.37 16.17 -18.14
C PRO A 48 8.11 15.83 -16.67
N PHE A 49 9.17 15.62 -15.90
CA PHE A 49 9.10 15.37 -14.46
C PHE A 49 8.38 16.55 -13.79
N VAL A 50 7.15 16.32 -13.34
CA VAL A 50 6.42 17.25 -12.48
C VAL A 50 6.48 16.67 -11.08
N PRO A 51 7.21 17.30 -10.16
CA PRO A 51 7.26 16.83 -8.78
C PRO A 51 5.86 16.88 -8.17
N SER A 52 5.38 15.76 -7.66
CA SER A 52 4.11 15.68 -6.93
C SER A 52 4.33 15.86 -5.43
N GLU A 53 3.30 16.30 -4.71
CA GLU A 53 3.35 16.35 -3.25
C GLU A 53 3.53 14.95 -2.67
N ILE A 54 4.35 14.86 -1.60
CA ILE A 54 4.50 13.65 -0.82
C ILE A 54 3.39 13.60 0.22
N ASN A 55 2.69 12.48 0.27
CA ASN A 55 1.70 12.20 1.30
C ASN A 55 2.27 11.24 2.36
N ILE A 56 1.72 11.26 3.57
CA ILE A 56 2.03 10.27 4.60
C ILE A 56 0.91 9.22 4.62
N LEU A 57 1.25 7.94 4.42
CA LEU A 57 0.32 6.80 4.44
C LEU A 57 0.22 6.24 5.86
N VAL A 58 -0.88 6.46 6.57
CA VAL A 58 -0.99 6.13 8.00
C VAL A 58 -1.93 4.96 8.24
N PRO A 59 -1.45 3.80 8.70
CA PRO A 59 -2.32 2.74 9.20
C PRO A 59 -2.98 3.13 10.52
N ALA A 60 -4.24 3.57 10.50
CA ALA A 60 -5.00 3.97 11.68
C ALA A 60 -5.84 2.81 12.23
N TYR A 61 -5.17 1.72 12.62
CA TYR A 61 -5.84 0.50 13.10
C TYR A 61 -6.23 0.56 14.58
N SER A 62 -5.96 1.70 15.22
CA SER A 62 -6.23 1.90 16.64
C SER A 62 -7.65 2.43 16.87
N TYR A 63 -8.39 1.80 17.77
CA TYR A 63 -9.67 2.32 18.28
C TYR A 63 -9.42 3.26 19.47
N LYS A 64 -8.67 4.36 19.23
CA LYS A 64 -8.31 5.36 20.25
C LYS A 64 -8.56 6.77 19.70
N ALA A 65 -9.46 7.53 20.30
CA ALA A 65 -9.81 8.91 19.91
C ALA A 65 -8.56 9.79 19.70
N LYS A 66 -7.60 9.74 20.63
CA LYS A 66 -6.38 10.56 20.57
C LYS A 66 -5.50 10.32 19.32
N VAL A 67 -5.56 9.13 18.72
CA VAL A 67 -4.86 8.86 17.45
C VAL A 67 -5.56 9.60 16.32
N TRP A 68 -6.88 9.44 16.21
CA TRP A 68 -7.68 10.07 15.18
C TRP A 68 -7.71 11.60 15.29
N GLU A 69 -7.74 12.14 16.51
CA GLU A 69 -7.61 13.58 16.76
C GLU A 69 -6.29 14.13 16.24
N LYS A 70 -5.16 13.45 16.53
CA LYS A 70 -3.86 13.87 16.01
C LYS A 70 -3.77 13.80 14.49
N LEU A 71 -4.43 12.83 13.85
CA LEU A 71 -4.49 12.74 12.38
C LEU A 71 -5.26 13.94 11.81
N ALA A 72 -6.43 14.25 12.35
CA ALA A 72 -7.24 15.38 11.94
C ALA A 72 -6.55 16.75 12.18
N ASP A 73 -5.75 16.87 13.23
CA ASP A 73 -5.00 18.10 13.56
C ASP A 73 -3.73 18.28 12.70
N THR A 74 -3.35 17.28 11.89
CA THR A 74 -2.15 17.35 11.04
C THR A 74 -2.43 18.17 9.79
N THR A 75 -1.57 19.11 9.45
CA THR A 75 -1.73 19.97 8.26
C THR A 75 -1.09 19.42 6.99
N THR A 76 -0.15 18.49 7.13
CA THR A 76 0.46 17.79 6.00
C THR A 76 -0.54 16.81 5.40
N PRO A 77 -0.65 16.68 4.07
CA PRO A 77 -1.57 15.75 3.43
C PRO A 77 -1.37 14.29 3.89
N LEU A 78 -2.45 13.66 4.37
CA LEU A 78 -2.44 12.27 4.82
C LEU A 78 -3.30 11.39 3.91
N VAL A 79 -2.91 10.12 3.82
CA VAL A 79 -3.74 9.01 3.36
C VAL A 79 -3.88 8.04 4.54
N VAL A 80 -5.05 8.02 5.17
CA VAL A 80 -5.31 7.27 6.39
C VAL A 80 -6.00 5.95 6.05
N ILE A 81 -5.43 4.83 6.50
CA ILE A 81 -6.02 3.50 6.29
C ILE A 81 -6.89 3.17 7.52
N ALA A 82 -8.19 3.17 7.31
CA ALA A 82 -9.17 2.78 8.32
C ALA A 82 -9.33 1.25 8.36
N ASN A 83 -9.32 0.66 9.56
CA ASN A 83 -9.51 -0.78 9.77
C ASN A 83 -10.34 -1.00 11.04
N ALA A 84 -11.66 -1.13 10.89
CA ALA A 84 -12.58 -1.26 12.01
C ALA A 84 -12.49 -2.63 12.68
N SER A 85 -12.36 -3.71 11.89
CA SER A 85 -12.30 -5.09 12.41
C SER A 85 -11.75 -6.05 11.35
N ASN A 86 -10.46 -5.92 11.01
CA ASN A 86 -9.82 -6.61 9.87
C ASN A 86 -10.63 -6.43 8.56
N GLY A 87 -11.13 -5.22 8.37
CA GLY A 87 -12.06 -4.82 7.33
C GLY A 87 -13.09 -3.81 7.86
N PRO A 88 -14.26 -3.66 7.20
CA PRO A 88 -15.29 -2.69 7.55
C PRO A 88 -16.02 -2.99 8.87
N GLY A 89 -15.86 -4.21 9.40
CA GLY A 89 -16.71 -4.69 10.49
C GLY A 89 -18.06 -5.19 9.99
N SER A 90 -18.89 -5.68 10.92
CA SER A 90 -20.19 -6.29 10.61
C SER A 90 -21.36 -5.33 10.73
N ARG A 91 -21.15 -4.11 11.23
CA ARG A 91 -22.17 -3.09 11.47
C ARG A 91 -21.54 -1.71 11.50
N TRP A 92 -22.36 -0.71 11.24
CA TRP A 92 -22.00 0.70 11.42
C TRP A 92 -21.63 1.02 12.88
N ASP A 93 -20.60 1.83 13.06
CA ASP A 93 -20.12 2.33 14.34
C ASP A 93 -20.06 3.86 14.27
N ALA A 94 -20.90 4.51 15.09
CA ALA A 94 -21.04 5.97 15.09
C ALA A 94 -19.75 6.70 15.48
N GLN A 95 -19.01 6.17 16.45
CA GLN A 95 -17.76 6.78 16.89
C GLN A 95 -16.68 6.66 15.82
N TYR A 96 -16.62 5.51 15.12
CA TYR A 96 -15.67 5.30 14.04
C TYR A 96 -16.00 6.18 12.83
N GLN A 97 -17.29 6.35 12.51
CA GLN A 97 -17.75 7.31 11.50
C GLN A 97 -17.32 8.74 11.82
N GLU A 98 -17.54 9.20 13.06
CA GLU A 98 -17.14 10.54 13.50
C GLU A 98 -15.64 10.79 13.29
N TRP A 99 -14.79 9.81 13.61
CA TRP A 99 -13.36 9.94 13.41
C TRP A 99 -12.97 9.99 11.92
N ILE A 100 -13.58 9.15 11.09
CA ILE A 100 -13.40 9.18 9.64
C ILE A 100 -13.76 10.54 9.07
N ASP A 101 -14.93 11.07 9.46
CA ASP A 101 -15.44 12.36 8.97
C ASP A 101 -14.51 13.51 9.39
N ARG A 102 -14.06 13.55 10.65
CA ARG A 102 -13.10 14.57 11.12
C ARG A 102 -11.79 14.56 10.31
N VAL A 103 -11.27 13.40 9.98
CA VAL A 103 -10.06 13.25 9.14
C VAL A 103 -10.33 13.74 7.72
N ARG A 104 -11.50 13.44 7.16
CA ARG A 104 -11.90 13.91 5.82
C ARG A 104 -12.14 15.44 5.81
N ASP A 105 -12.81 15.98 6.82
CA ASP A 105 -13.08 17.42 6.96
C ASP A 105 -11.78 18.23 7.09
N ALA A 106 -10.72 17.62 7.62
CA ALA A 106 -9.37 18.18 7.63
C ALA A 106 -8.66 18.13 6.26
N GLY A 107 -9.30 17.58 5.23
CA GLY A 107 -8.76 17.51 3.87
C GLY A 107 -7.93 16.26 3.58
N HIS A 108 -7.95 15.26 4.45
CA HIS A 108 -7.19 14.03 4.26
C HIS A 108 -8.00 12.96 3.51
N ARG A 109 -7.28 12.06 2.81
CA ARG A 109 -7.89 10.88 2.18
C ARG A 109 -8.05 9.77 3.21
N VAL A 110 -9.14 9.00 3.09
CA VAL A 110 -9.36 7.81 3.94
C VAL A 110 -9.60 6.60 3.04
N LYS A 111 -8.79 5.55 3.25
CA LYS A 111 -8.92 4.26 2.57
C LYS A 111 -9.50 3.21 3.53
N GLY A 112 -10.41 2.39 3.03
CA GLY A 112 -10.91 1.22 3.76
C GLY A 112 -9.97 0.02 3.58
N TYR A 113 -9.57 -0.60 4.68
CA TYR A 113 -8.74 -1.80 4.68
C TYR A 113 -9.54 -3.03 4.22
N VAL A 114 -8.98 -3.80 3.27
CA VAL A 114 -9.51 -5.09 2.81
C VAL A 114 -8.35 -6.03 2.56
N TYR A 115 -8.31 -7.22 3.20
CA TYR A 115 -7.25 -8.18 2.92
C TYR A 115 -7.60 -9.10 1.74
N THR A 116 -6.59 -9.54 0.98
CA THR A 116 -6.77 -10.38 -0.21
C THR A 116 -6.16 -11.77 -0.08
N GLY A 117 -5.43 -12.04 1.02
CA GLY A 117 -4.81 -13.33 1.30
C GLY A 117 -3.84 -13.77 0.19
N TYR A 118 -3.04 -12.83 -0.32
CA TYR A 118 -2.08 -13.06 -1.42
C TYR A 118 -2.75 -13.62 -2.69
N GLY A 119 -3.95 -13.11 -3.03
CA GLY A 119 -4.72 -13.55 -4.19
C GLY A 119 -5.48 -14.86 -3.98
N LYS A 120 -5.57 -15.38 -2.75
CA LYS A 120 -6.22 -16.66 -2.41
C LYS A 120 -7.59 -16.50 -1.76
N ARG A 121 -7.88 -15.31 -1.21
CA ARG A 121 -9.20 -15.03 -0.63
C ARG A 121 -10.26 -15.06 -1.73
N ASN A 122 -11.44 -15.62 -1.44
CA ASN A 122 -12.56 -15.60 -2.38
C ASN A 122 -12.89 -14.16 -2.81
N SER A 123 -12.85 -13.89 -4.11
CA SER A 123 -13.08 -12.55 -4.67
C SER A 123 -14.44 -11.95 -4.31
N ALA A 124 -15.49 -12.78 -4.18
CA ALA A 124 -16.80 -12.31 -3.74
C ALA A 124 -16.79 -11.76 -2.31
N LEU A 125 -15.94 -12.29 -1.40
CA LEU A 125 -15.77 -11.76 -0.06
C LEU A 125 -14.97 -10.45 -0.05
N VAL A 126 -13.99 -10.31 -0.95
CA VAL A 126 -13.25 -9.05 -1.12
C VAL A 126 -14.18 -7.95 -1.63
N LEU A 127 -14.99 -8.25 -2.64
CA LEU A 127 -16.00 -7.32 -3.16
C LEU A 127 -17.05 -6.97 -2.12
N ALA A 128 -17.49 -7.92 -1.29
CA ALA A 128 -18.43 -7.66 -0.19
C ALA A 128 -17.86 -6.67 0.85
N ASP A 129 -16.56 -6.77 1.18
CA ASP A 129 -15.93 -5.81 2.10
C ASP A 129 -15.82 -4.41 1.47
N ILE A 130 -15.51 -4.34 0.16
CA ILE A 130 -15.49 -3.07 -0.59
C ILE A 130 -16.87 -2.39 -0.54
N GLU A 131 -17.95 -3.14 -0.81
CA GLU A 131 -19.31 -2.62 -0.71
C GLU A 131 -19.71 -2.25 0.73
N ALA A 132 -19.27 -3.02 1.72
CA ALA A 132 -19.55 -2.73 3.11
C ALA A 132 -18.86 -1.44 3.59
N TRP A 133 -17.63 -1.15 3.17
CA TRP A 133 -16.96 0.13 3.44
C TRP A 133 -17.74 1.31 2.86
N ASN A 134 -18.22 1.19 1.64
CA ASN A 134 -19.06 2.23 1.04
C ASN A 134 -20.39 2.39 1.78
N THR A 135 -21.10 1.29 2.02
CA THR A 135 -22.43 1.29 2.64
C THR A 135 -22.39 1.78 4.08
N LEU A 136 -21.39 1.37 4.87
CA LEU A 136 -21.31 1.68 6.31
C LEU A 136 -20.69 3.06 6.56
N TYR A 137 -19.67 3.47 5.76
CA TYR A 137 -18.86 4.64 6.08
C TYR A 137 -18.65 5.61 4.89
N GLY A 138 -19.30 5.35 3.74
CA GLY A 138 -19.14 6.18 2.53
C GLY A 138 -17.71 6.21 1.99
N ILE A 139 -16.93 5.13 2.17
CA ILE A 139 -15.55 5.02 1.67
C ILE A 139 -15.55 4.41 0.28
N ASN A 140 -14.93 5.12 -0.68
CA ASN A 140 -14.70 4.69 -2.07
C ASN A 140 -13.21 4.60 -2.44
N ASP A 141 -12.32 4.65 -1.46
CA ASP A 141 -10.88 4.49 -1.62
C ASP A 141 -10.44 3.30 -0.76
N PHE A 142 -9.73 2.32 -1.34
CA PHE A 142 -9.49 1.03 -0.68
C PHE A 142 -8.01 0.68 -0.63
N PHE A 143 -7.60 0.11 0.51
CA PHE A 143 -6.28 -0.48 0.71
C PHE A 143 -6.43 -2.00 0.71
N LEU A 144 -5.99 -2.64 -0.39
CA LEU A 144 -6.04 -4.09 -0.56
C LEU A 144 -4.75 -4.70 -0.02
N ASP A 145 -4.81 -5.15 1.21
CA ASP A 145 -3.68 -5.74 1.92
C ASP A 145 -3.41 -7.19 1.53
N GLU A 146 -2.23 -7.69 1.92
CA GLU A 146 -1.77 -9.03 1.55
C GLU A 146 -1.88 -9.27 0.03
N ALA A 147 -1.43 -8.32 -0.77
CA ALA A 147 -1.46 -8.48 -2.22
C ALA A 147 -0.35 -9.41 -2.69
N SER A 148 -0.64 -10.24 -3.71
CA SER A 148 0.35 -11.09 -4.35
C SER A 148 1.34 -10.26 -5.18
N VAL A 149 2.55 -10.80 -5.36
CA VAL A 149 3.58 -10.25 -6.25
C VAL A 149 3.63 -10.95 -7.60
N ALA A 150 2.97 -12.11 -7.73
CA ALA A 150 3.14 -13.01 -8.85
C ALA A 150 2.29 -12.60 -10.06
N ALA A 151 2.88 -12.65 -11.26
CA ALA A 151 2.16 -12.40 -12.51
C ALA A 151 0.96 -13.36 -12.73
N SER A 152 1.03 -14.58 -12.18
CA SER A 152 -0.07 -15.56 -12.22
C SER A 152 -1.36 -15.07 -11.58
N ASP A 153 -1.27 -14.15 -10.63
CA ASP A 153 -2.41 -13.69 -9.83
C ASP A 153 -3.00 -12.36 -10.37
N LEU A 154 -2.44 -11.79 -11.43
CA LEU A 154 -2.94 -10.58 -12.08
C LEU A 154 -4.40 -10.70 -12.50
N ALA A 155 -4.82 -11.87 -12.98
CA ALA A 155 -6.21 -12.09 -13.40
C ALA A 155 -7.20 -11.97 -12.22
N TYR A 156 -6.80 -12.41 -11.02
CA TYR A 156 -7.59 -12.28 -9.80
C TYR A 156 -7.82 -10.81 -9.45
N TYR A 157 -6.76 -10.00 -9.38
CA TYR A 157 -6.88 -8.56 -9.06
C TYR A 157 -7.62 -7.80 -10.14
N ARG A 158 -7.32 -8.06 -11.41
CA ARG A 158 -8.05 -7.44 -12.54
C ARG A 158 -9.55 -7.69 -12.47
N SER A 159 -9.96 -8.91 -12.14
CA SER A 159 -11.38 -9.27 -12.02
C SER A 159 -12.06 -8.48 -10.89
N ILE A 160 -11.42 -8.38 -9.70
CA ILE A 160 -11.97 -7.63 -8.56
C ILE A 160 -12.06 -6.14 -8.89
N LEU A 161 -10.98 -5.54 -9.37
CA LEU A 161 -10.91 -4.11 -9.65
C LEU A 161 -11.92 -3.70 -10.73
N ASN A 162 -12.02 -4.45 -11.84
CA ASN A 162 -12.97 -4.17 -12.90
C ASN A 162 -14.42 -4.28 -12.41
N GLN A 163 -14.75 -5.26 -11.57
CA GLN A 163 -16.09 -5.37 -11.01
C GLN A 163 -16.40 -4.21 -10.05
N ALA A 164 -15.45 -3.82 -9.24
CA ALA A 164 -15.64 -2.72 -8.29
C ALA A 164 -15.82 -1.38 -9.00
N VAL A 165 -14.99 -1.04 -10.01
CA VAL A 165 -15.13 0.21 -10.79
C VAL A 165 -16.34 0.19 -11.71
N ALA A 166 -16.85 -0.98 -12.11
CA ALA A 166 -18.10 -1.07 -12.86
C ALA A 166 -19.34 -0.68 -12.04
N VAL A 167 -19.26 -0.78 -10.70
CA VAL A 167 -20.32 -0.31 -9.78
C VAL A 167 -20.20 1.20 -9.55
N ASP A 168 -18.98 1.70 -9.35
CA ASP A 168 -18.69 3.11 -9.13
C ASP A 168 -17.27 3.43 -9.65
N ASP A 169 -17.19 4.23 -10.70
CA ASP A 169 -15.93 4.59 -11.40
C ASP A 169 -15.08 5.59 -10.61
N SER A 170 -15.62 6.18 -9.54
CA SER A 170 -14.86 7.00 -8.60
C SER A 170 -13.98 6.20 -7.63
N ARG A 171 -14.13 4.87 -7.59
CA ARG A 171 -13.39 3.98 -6.69
C ARG A 171 -11.90 3.97 -7.01
N ARG A 172 -11.09 4.09 -5.95
CA ARG A 172 -9.63 4.08 -6.03
C ARG A 172 -9.05 2.94 -5.22
N PHE A 173 -7.86 2.49 -5.63
CA PHE A 173 -7.26 1.30 -5.03
C PHE A 173 -5.76 1.48 -4.80
N MET A 174 -5.30 1.03 -3.63
CA MET A 174 -3.91 0.77 -3.33
C MET A 174 -3.73 -0.72 -3.04
N LEU A 175 -2.74 -1.35 -3.66
CA LEU A 175 -2.35 -2.74 -3.36
C LEU A 175 -1.14 -2.73 -2.42
N ASN A 176 -1.15 -3.60 -1.42
CA ASN A 176 -0.02 -3.82 -0.54
C ASN A 176 0.60 -5.22 -0.71
N PRO A 177 1.55 -5.39 -1.64
CA PRO A 177 2.40 -6.58 -1.70
C PRO A 177 3.61 -6.49 -0.74
N GLY A 178 3.88 -5.34 -0.11
CA GLY A 178 5.01 -5.09 0.78
C GLY A 178 6.40 -5.20 0.13
N THR A 179 6.46 -5.43 -1.18
CA THR A 179 7.68 -5.55 -1.99
C THR A 179 7.31 -5.30 -3.46
N PRO A 180 8.26 -4.94 -4.36
CA PRO A 180 7.95 -4.73 -5.77
C PRO A 180 7.30 -5.97 -6.42
N PRO A 181 6.06 -5.86 -6.92
CA PRO A 181 5.38 -6.96 -7.60
C PRO A 181 5.78 -7.03 -9.09
N ASP A 182 5.19 -7.97 -9.84
CA ASP A 182 5.27 -7.96 -11.31
C ASP A 182 4.78 -6.62 -11.88
N LYS A 183 5.44 -6.15 -12.96
CA LYS A 183 5.11 -4.85 -13.59
C LYS A 183 3.65 -4.75 -14.04
N GLY A 184 3.00 -5.84 -14.34
CA GLY A 184 1.59 -5.89 -14.74
C GLY A 184 0.63 -5.35 -13.69
N TYR A 185 1.01 -5.33 -12.40
CA TYR A 185 0.19 -4.75 -11.34
C TYR A 185 0.01 -3.23 -11.51
N PHE A 186 1.01 -2.53 -12.01
CA PHE A 186 0.97 -1.07 -12.25
C PHE A 186 0.06 -0.68 -13.43
N THR A 187 -0.44 -1.65 -14.18
CA THR A 187 -1.33 -1.44 -15.34
C THR A 187 -2.75 -1.98 -15.11
N LEU A 188 -3.08 -2.38 -13.89
CA LEU A 188 -4.42 -2.89 -13.55
C LEU A 188 -5.49 -1.80 -13.67
N LEU A 189 -5.17 -0.58 -13.21
CA LEU A 189 -5.93 0.65 -13.39
C LEU A 189 -4.94 1.80 -13.67
N SER A 190 -5.40 2.86 -14.29
CA SER A 190 -4.56 4.03 -14.62
C SER A 190 -4.03 4.78 -13.40
N ASP A 191 -4.75 4.72 -12.29
CA ASP A 191 -4.47 5.42 -11.03
C ASP A 191 -4.23 4.47 -9.85
N ILE A 192 -3.86 3.20 -10.15
CA ILE A 192 -3.53 2.21 -9.11
C ILE A 192 -2.32 2.67 -8.29
N GLU A 193 -2.42 2.57 -6.98
CA GLU A 193 -1.32 2.84 -6.05
C GLU A 193 -0.75 1.51 -5.53
N ILE A 194 0.56 1.43 -5.30
CA ILE A 194 1.22 0.19 -4.85
C ILE A 194 2.23 0.49 -3.74
N LEU A 195 2.07 -0.18 -2.60
CA LEU A 195 3.03 -0.14 -1.50
C LEU A 195 4.18 -1.11 -1.82
N VAL A 196 5.26 -0.57 -2.38
CA VAL A 196 6.39 -1.36 -2.91
C VAL A 196 7.46 -1.70 -1.87
N TYR A 197 7.32 -1.23 -0.64
CA TYR A 197 8.17 -1.58 0.49
C TYR A 197 7.37 -1.47 1.79
N GLU A 198 7.28 -2.57 2.55
CA GLU A 198 6.75 -2.63 3.90
C GLU A 198 7.53 -3.67 4.71
N LYS A 199 8.62 -3.24 5.31
CA LYS A 199 9.52 -4.11 6.09
C LYS A 199 10.24 -3.31 7.17
N PRO A 200 10.82 -3.98 8.19
CA PRO A 200 11.77 -3.35 9.10
C PRO A 200 12.87 -2.62 8.32
N TRP A 201 13.13 -1.37 8.69
CA TRP A 201 14.04 -0.52 7.92
C TRP A 201 15.48 -1.06 7.88
N TYR A 202 15.91 -1.77 8.92
CA TYR A 202 17.22 -2.43 8.91
C TYR A 202 17.40 -3.50 7.81
N ASN A 203 16.31 -3.93 7.17
CA ASN A 203 16.34 -4.79 5.99
C ASN A 203 16.45 -4.01 4.66
N TYR A 204 16.42 -2.67 4.71
CA TYR A 204 16.51 -1.86 3.51
C TYR A 204 17.91 -1.93 2.91
N THR A 205 17.99 -2.17 1.61
CA THR A 205 19.23 -2.16 0.82
C THR A 205 19.03 -1.37 -0.47
N SER A 206 20.10 -1.04 -1.17
CA SER A 206 20.02 -0.38 -2.49
C SER A 206 19.20 -1.17 -3.52
N ASN A 207 19.05 -2.47 -3.35
CA ASN A 207 18.26 -3.36 -4.23
C ASN A 207 16.81 -3.52 -3.80
N SER A 208 16.41 -2.98 -2.64
CA SER A 208 15.03 -3.09 -2.13
C SER A 208 14.01 -2.42 -3.04
N LEU A 209 14.43 -1.37 -3.73
CA LEU A 209 13.61 -0.59 -4.65
C LEU A 209 14.30 -0.52 -6.02
N PRO A 210 14.10 -1.48 -6.92
CA PRO A 210 14.75 -1.53 -8.23
C PRO A 210 14.41 -0.28 -9.07
N THR A 211 15.33 0.11 -9.95
CA THR A 211 15.25 1.36 -10.72
C THR A 211 14.08 1.42 -11.69
N TRP A 212 13.59 0.27 -12.17
CA TRP A 212 12.43 0.24 -13.06
C TRP A 212 11.14 0.79 -12.41
N LEU A 213 11.05 0.84 -11.07
CA LEU A 213 9.95 1.49 -10.36
C LEU A 213 9.82 2.98 -10.71
N ASN A 214 10.91 3.62 -11.18
CA ASN A 214 10.86 5.03 -11.56
C ASN A 214 9.89 5.29 -12.74
N THR A 215 9.62 4.27 -13.57
CA THR A 215 8.58 4.34 -14.61
C THR A 215 7.17 4.51 -14.03
N PHE A 216 6.97 4.06 -12.79
CA PHE A 216 5.69 4.06 -12.08
C PHE A 216 5.77 4.89 -10.79
N ALA A 217 6.67 5.86 -10.74
CA ALA A 217 7.03 6.56 -9.49
C ALA A 217 5.82 7.12 -8.74
N SER A 218 4.91 7.80 -9.45
CA SER A 218 3.70 8.41 -8.86
C SER A 218 2.68 7.41 -8.31
N GLN A 219 2.85 6.11 -8.61
CA GLN A 219 2.02 5.03 -8.08
C GLN A 219 2.67 4.34 -6.87
N CYS A 220 3.97 4.61 -6.59
CA CYS A 220 4.75 3.91 -5.59
C CYS A 220 4.68 4.56 -4.21
N TRP A 221 4.54 3.72 -3.18
CA TRP A 221 4.55 4.07 -1.76
C TRP A 221 5.53 3.20 -1.00
N ILE A 222 6.09 3.72 0.10
CA ILE A 222 6.96 2.95 0.99
C ILE A 222 6.52 3.07 2.46
N MET A 223 6.70 2.00 3.22
CA MET A 223 6.46 1.95 4.65
C MET A 223 7.67 1.35 5.37
N ALA A 224 8.34 2.17 6.18
CA ALA A 224 9.53 1.80 6.94
C ALA A 224 9.12 1.41 8.36
N LEU A 225 9.16 0.12 8.68
CA LEU A 225 8.83 -0.41 10.00
C LEU A 225 10.09 -0.46 10.89
N VAL A 226 9.91 -0.41 12.21
CA VAL A 226 11.01 -0.44 13.18
C VAL A 226 12.09 0.59 12.82
N ALA A 227 11.65 1.76 12.38
CA ALA A 227 12.48 2.84 11.87
C ALA A 227 12.72 3.88 12.98
N SER A 228 13.96 4.29 13.18
CA SER A 228 14.28 5.48 13.99
C SER A 228 13.85 6.76 13.28
N GLU A 229 13.86 7.90 13.98
CA GLU A 229 13.60 9.21 13.36
C GLU A 229 14.60 9.53 12.22
N ALA A 230 15.86 9.13 12.34
CA ALA A 230 16.87 9.29 11.30
C ALA A 230 16.57 8.41 10.07
N ASP A 231 16.05 7.20 10.29
CA ASP A 231 15.59 6.30 9.23
C ASP A 231 14.35 6.87 8.52
N MET A 232 13.41 7.44 9.27
CA MET A 232 12.24 8.14 8.75
C MET A 232 12.66 9.28 7.80
N GLN A 233 13.61 10.14 8.22
CA GLN A 233 14.13 11.20 7.37
C GLN A 233 14.80 10.67 6.11
N THR A 234 15.47 9.52 6.20
CA THR A 234 16.08 8.86 5.05
C THR A 234 15.02 8.30 4.10
N ALA A 235 13.97 7.65 4.62
CA ALA A 235 12.85 7.16 3.83
C ALA A 235 12.12 8.30 3.11
N ALA A 236 11.87 9.42 3.77
CA ALA A 236 11.26 10.61 3.19
C ALA A 236 12.12 11.19 2.04
N LYS A 237 13.44 11.30 2.24
CA LYS A 237 14.37 11.76 1.19
C LYS A 237 14.40 10.83 -0.02
N ILE A 238 14.37 9.51 0.19
CA ILE A 238 14.30 8.52 -0.89
C ILE A 238 12.98 8.68 -1.67
N THR A 239 11.86 8.82 -0.96
CA THR A 239 10.54 9.06 -1.55
C THR A 239 10.57 10.29 -2.45
N ARG A 240 11.12 11.41 -1.97
CA ARG A 240 11.28 12.64 -2.76
C ARG A 240 12.20 12.45 -3.96
N ALA A 241 13.38 11.89 -3.77
CA ALA A 241 14.38 11.71 -4.81
C ALA A 241 13.89 10.81 -5.95
N ARG A 242 12.98 9.87 -5.65
CA ARG A 242 12.37 8.96 -6.62
C ARG A 242 11.02 9.43 -7.15
N ASN A 243 10.51 10.56 -6.67
CA ASN A 243 9.18 11.07 -6.99
C ASN A 243 8.05 10.07 -6.68
N PHE A 244 8.19 9.30 -5.60
CA PHE A 244 7.14 8.42 -5.12
C PHE A 244 6.00 9.22 -4.48
N ALA A 245 4.79 8.66 -4.49
CA ALA A 245 3.57 9.33 -4.04
C ALA A 245 3.56 9.59 -2.52
N GLY A 246 4.24 8.76 -1.73
CA GLY A 246 4.31 8.97 -0.30
C GLY A 246 5.05 7.88 0.46
N PHE A 247 5.10 8.08 1.77
CA PHE A 247 5.76 7.17 2.69
C PHE A 247 5.04 7.12 4.04
N PHE A 248 5.49 6.20 4.89
CA PHE A 248 5.25 6.18 6.33
C PHE A 248 6.45 5.54 7.01
N ALA A 249 6.78 5.99 8.21
CA ALA A 249 7.81 5.36 9.02
C ALA A 249 7.35 5.25 10.47
N THR A 250 7.69 4.16 11.15
CA THR A 250 7.28 3.96 12.54
C THR A 250 8.30 3.19 13.34
N ASP A 251 8.51 3.64 14.59
CA ASP A 251 9.29 2.99 15.64
C ASP A 251 8.40 2.16 16.59
N THR A 252 7.10 2.17 16.39
CA THR A 252 6.11 1.51 17.23
C THR A 252 5.24 0.53 16.44
N GLU A 253 4.43 -0.26 17.13
CA GLU A 253 3.34 -0.98 16.48
C GLU A 253 2.28 0.02 16.00
N PHE A 254 2.19 0.23 14.69
CA PHE A 254 1.25 1.17 14.07
C PHE A 254 -0.22 0.84 14.34
N SER A 255 -0.52 -0.42 14.69
CA SER A 255 -1.87 -0.84 15.11
C SER A 255 -2.32 -0.20 16.43
N VAL A 256 -1.44 0.42 17.19
CA VAL A 256 -1.70 0.90 18.55
C VAL A 256 -1.52 2.41 18.69
N ASN A 257 -0.49 2.99 18.09
CA ASN A 257 -0.14 4.41 18.22
C ASN A 257 0.51 4.94 16.95
N LEU A 258 0.55 6.27 16.80
CA LEU A 258 1.44 6.95 15.88
C LEU A 258 2.89 6.82 16.33
N PRO A 259 3.89 6.96 15.44
CA PRO A 259 5.29 6.92 15.80
C PRO A 259 5.63 7.99 16.86
N SER A 260 6.65 7.73 17.67
CA SER A 260 7.06 8.66 18.75
C SER A 260 7.47 10.03 18.17
N TYR A 261 7.97 10.05 16.95
CA TYR A 261 8.41 11.23 16.20
C TYR A 261 7.35 11.77 15.22
N TRP A 262 6.05 11.51 15.42
CA TRP A 262 4.97 11.90 14.49
C TRP A 262 5.05 13.37 14.02
N ALA A 263 5.27 14.30 14.94
CA ALA A 263 5.38 15.72 14.59
C ALA A 263 6.57 16.01 13.65
N SER A 264 7.69 15.33 13.84
CA SER A 264 8.87 15.44 12.99
C SER A 264 8.61 14.84 11.60
N GLU A 265 7.89 13.72 11.52
CA GLU A 265 7.52 13.09 10.25
C GLU A 265 6.61 14.00 9.42
N ALA A 266 5.57 14.57 10.03
CA ALA A 266 4.70 15.54 9.38
C ALA A 266 5.47 16.79 8.91
N ALA A 267 6.35 17.34 9.75
CA ALA A 267 7.17 18.50 9.42
C ALA A 267 8.17 18.19 8.28
N THR A 268 8.74 16.99 8.27
CA THR A 268 9.66 16.54 7.21
C THR A 268 8.95 16.47 5.85
N ALA A 269 7.77 15.88 5.78
CA ALA A 269 6.97 15.81 4.56
C ALA A 269 6.56 17.22 4.08
N ALA A 270 6.09 18.08 4.98
CA ALA A 270 5.74 19.46 4.67
C ALA A 270 6.94 20.26 4.10
N SER A 271 8.12 20.10 4.69
CA SER A 271 9.35 20.75 4.21
C SER A 271 9.74 20.28 2.80
N LEU A 272 9.60 18.98 2.52
CA LEU A 272 9.87 18.43 1.20
C LEU A 272 8.84 18.90 0.15
N ASN A 273 7.60 19.16 0.55
CA ASN A 273 6.56 19.70 -0.33
C ASN A 273 6.77 21.20 -0.61
N SER A 274 7.17 22.00 0.38
CA SER A 274 7.43 23.43 0.21
C SER A 274 8.55 23.70 -0.80
N ALA A 275 9.52 22.80 -0.91
CA ALA A 275 10.61 22.91 -1.89
C ALA A 275 10.15 22.77 -3.35
N LEU A 276 8.88 22.42 -3.62
CA LEU A 276 8.29 22.35 -4.96
C LEU A 276 7.77 23.71 -5.49
N THR A 277 7.54 24.66 -4.60
CA THR A 277 6.88 25.95 -4.92
C THR A 277 7.89 27.08 -5.20
N VAL A 278 9.19 26.77 -5.20
CA VAL A 278 10.30 27.68 -5.50
C VAL A 278 10.96 27.30 -6.83
#